data_ebb94f36e383f5bb0ca9947867cc2e3b
#
_entry.id   ebb94f36e383f5bb0ca9947867cc2e3b
#
_cell.length_a   1.000
_cell.length_b   1.000
_cell.length_c   1.000
_cell.angle_alpha   90.00
_cell.angle_beta   90.00
_cell.angle_gamma   90.00
#
_symmetry.space_group_name_H-M   'P 1'
#
loop_
_entity.id
_entity.type
_entity.pdbx_description
1 polymer ?
#
loop_
_entity_poly.entity_id
_entity_poly.type
_entity_poly.pdbx_seq_one_letter_code
_entity_poly.pdbx_strand_id
1 'polypeptide(L)'
;MKKIFCTVMFALAMSAGVSAENAANSTAGTATDKAVANKYVPTEGNLAARSHFQDSKFGIFLHWGLYSMLATGEWTMTNNNLNYKEYAKLAGGFYPSKFSAREWVSAIKASGAKYICFTTRHHEGFSMFHTKYSDYNIVDASPFKRDIVKELADECHRQGIGLHFYYSHIDWGREDAPLGRTGLGTGRPKEAQNWDSYYQFMNSQLTELLTNYGEVNAIWFDGWWDQDINPSFDWRLPEQYALIHKLQPSCLIGNNHHSQPFDGEDFQMFERDLPGENTAGLSGQAISKLPLETCETMNGMWGYKITDQNYKSTKTLIHYLVNAAGRNANLLMNIGPQPDGCLPEVAVERLKEMGEWMKVYGETIYGTRGGLVAPHDWGVTTQKDNRLFVHILNLQDRSLFLPIGSKKVRKAVDFATRKAVKTQKCDGGVLISLDEVPTDVDKVIEIQL
;
A
#
# COMPACT_ATOMS: atom_id res chain seq x y z
N MET A 1 24.34 -12.80 45.46
CA MET A 1 24.07 -14.10 46.12
C MET A 1 22.65 -14.53 45.81
N LYS A 2 22.50 -15.81 45.47
CA LYS A 2 21.31 -16.61 45.16
C LYS A 2 20.73 -16.49 43.74
N LYS A 3 21.21 -17.45 42.92
CA LYS A 3 20.60 -17.98 41.70
C LYS A 3 19.37 -18.84 42.11
N ILE A 4 18.29 -18.76 41.35
CA ILE A 4 17.24 -19.78 41.36
C ILE A 4 17.07 -20.28 39.93
N PHE A 5 17.44 -21.54 39.72
CA PHE A 5 17.14 -22.36 38.56
C PHE A 5 15.72 -22.89 38.71
N CYS A 6 14.93 -22.87 37.64
CA CYS A 6 13.72 -23.69 37.54
C CYS A 6 13.78 -24.55 36.30
N THR A 7 13.87 -25.83 36.53
CA THR A 7 13.96 -26.94 35.59
C THR A 7 12.56 -27.27 35.08
N VAL A 8 12.37 -27.38 33.76
CA VAL A 8 11.15 -27.90 33.16
C VAL A 8 11.36 -29.37 32.80
N MET A 9 10.52 -30.22 33.36
CA MET A 9 10.45 -31.64 33.08
C MET A 9 9.65 -31.91 31.79
N PHE A 10 10.23 -32.74 30.94
CA PHE A 10 9.57 -33.46 29.85
C PHE A 10 8.81 -34.67 30.40
N ALA A 11 7.58 -34.91 29.94
CA ALA A 11 6.90 -36.17 30.10
C ALA A 11 6.44 -36.68 28.71
N LEU A 12 7.10 -37.78 28.29
CA LEU A 12 6.65 -38.66 27.20
C LEU A 12 5.53 -39.58 27.72
N ALA A 13 4.49 -39.80 26.95
CA ALA A 13 3.66 -40.98 27.10
C ALA A 13 3.30 -41.52 25.70
N MET A 14 3.66 -42.81 25.54
CA MET A 14 3.42 -43.63 24.35
C MET A 14 2.03 -44.29 24.34
N SER A 15 1.51 -44.40 23.12
CA SER A 15 0.81 -45.56 22.51
C SER A 15 -0.33 -46.32 23.17
N ALA A 16 -1.42 -46.48 22.44
CA ALA A 16 -1.92 -47.80 22.03
C ALA A 16 -3.06 -47.66 21.01
N GLY A 17 -2.92 -48.38 19.89
CA GLY A 17 -3.95 -48.47 18.89
C GLY A 17 -4.95 -49.59 19.21
N VAL A 18 -6.17 -49.46 18.71
CA VAL A 18 -7.10 -50.58 18.43
C VAL A 18 -7.90 -50.23 17.18
N SER A 19 -7.78 -51.11 16.22
CA SER A 19 -8.60 -51.21 15.01
C SER A 19 -9.88 -51.99 15.32
N ALA A 20 -11.00 -51.59 14.71
CA ALA A 20 -12.03 -52.53 14.25
C ALA A 20 -13.07 -51.88 13.33
N GLU A 21 -13.40 -52.60 12.34
CA GLU A 21 -14.23 -52.39 11.15
C GLU A 21 -15.73 -52.26 11.39
N ASN A 22 -16.36 -51.76 10.31
CA ASN A 22 -17.71 -52.07 9.80
C ASN A 22 -18.93 -51.36 10.40
N ALA A 23 -19.57 -50.52 9.59
CA ALA A 23 -20.77 -50.87 8.85
C ALA A 23 -21.29 -49.68 8.02
N ALA A 24 -21.51 -49.95 6.77
CA ALA A 24 -22.21 -49.09 5.83
C ALA A 24 -23.68 -48.90 6.24
N ASN A 25 -24.23 -47.68 6.12
CA ASN A 25 -25.50 -47.53 5.41
C ASN A 25 -25.73 -46.08 4.94
N SER A 26 -26.15 -45.97 3.73
CA SER A 26 -26.53 -44.88 2.89
C SER A 26 -27.58 -43.95 3.47
N THR A 27 -27.38 -42.64 3.37
CA THR A 27 -28.44 -41.74 2.91
C THR A 27 -27.78 -40.68 2.01
N ALA A 28 -28.14 -40.74 0.74
CA ALA A 28 -27.82 -39.74 -0.25
C ALA A 28 -28.50 -38.43 0.14
N GLY A 29 -27.73 -37.52 0.72
CA GLY A 29 -28.07 -36.12 0.85
C GLY A 29 -27.51 -35.41 -0.38
N THR A 30 -28.39 -34.83 -1.17
CA THR A 30 -28.10 -34.03 -2.35
C THR A 30 -27.04 -32.97 -2.01
N ALA A 31 -25.83 -33.19 -2.54
CA ALA A 31 -24.82 -32.14 -2.61
C ALA A 31 -25.41 -31.07 -3.54
N THR A 32 -25.83 -29.97 -2.95
CA THR A 32 -26.03 -28.73 -3.71
C THR A 32 -24.70 -28.38 -4.35
N ASP A 33 -24.66 -28.40 -5.69
CA ASP A 33 -23.59 -27.87 -6.50
C ASP A 33 -23.25 -26.46 -6.00
N LYS A 34 -22.18 -26.32 -5.19
CA LYS A 34 -21.50 -25.07 -5.06
C LYS A 34 -20.96 -24.79 -6.44
N ALA A 35 -21.58 -23.85 -7.15
CA ALA A 35 -21.09 -23.33 -8.40
C ALA A 35 -19.60 -23.09 -8.23
N VAL A 36 -18.77 -23.77 -9.02
CA VAL A 36 -17.34 -23.51 -9.11
C VAL A 36 -17.26 -22.06 -9.57
N ALA A 37 -16.91 -21.16 -8.68
CA ALA A 37 -16.73 -19.74 -9.00
C ALA A 37 -15.71 -19.70 -10.15
N ASN A 38 -16.12 -19.20 -11.32
CA ASN A 38 -15.22 -19.05 -12.44
C ASN A 38 -14.05 -18.18 -11.97
N LYS A 39 -12.83 -18.71 -12.11
CA LYS A 39 -11.62 -17.96 -11.78
C LYS A 39 -11.60 -16.66 -12.57
N TYR A 40 -11.27 -15.56 -11.91
CA TYR A 40 -11.17 -14.24 -12.55
C TYR A 40 -10.15 -14.27 -13.70
N VAL A 41 -10.58 -13.76 -14.85
CA VAL A 41 -9.74 -13.59 -16.04
C VAL A 41 -9.67 -12.09 -16.35
N PRO A 42 -8.49 -11.45 -16.17
CA PRO A 42 -8.36 -10.03 -16.46
C PRO A 42 -8.57 -9.73 -17.93
N THR A 43 -9.23 -8.60 -18.22
CA THR A 43 -9.39 -8.08 -19.58
C THR A 43 -8.07 -7.55 -20.12
N GLU A 44 -7.97 -7.34 -21.44
CA GLU A 44 -6.80 -6.68 -22.04
C GLU A 44 -6.57 -5.29 -21.44
N GLY A 45 -7.65 -4.53 -21.20
CA GLY A 45 -7.59 -3.22 -20.55
C GLY A 45 -7.03 -3.31 -19.11
N ASN A 46 -7.43 -4.32 -18.33
CA ASN A 46 -6.90 -4.55 -17.00
C ASN A 46 -5.41 -4.94 -17.05
N LEU A 47 -5.01 -5.82 -17.98
CA LEU A 47 -3.59 -6.19 -18.13
C LEU A 47 -2.73 -4.98 -18.53
N ALA A 48 -3.23 -4.10 -19.39
CA ALA A 48 -2.56 -2.86 -19.73
C ALA A 48 -2.45 -1.91 -18.52
N ALA A 49 -3.52 -1.80 -17.71
CA ALA A 49 -3.51 -1.03 -16.47
C ALA A 49 -2.50 -1.59 -15.44
N ARG A 50 -2.42 -2.92 -15.28
CA ARG A 50 -1.39 -3.56 -14.42
C ARG A 50 0.02 -3.21 -14.89
N SER A 51 0.28 -3.24 -16.21
CA SER A 51 1.58 -2.85 -16.76
C SER A 51 1.90 -1.38 -16.51
N HIS A 52 0.94 -0.50 -16.74
CA HIS A 52 1.07 0.94 -16.47
C HIS A 52 1.33 1.23 -14.99
N PHE A 53 0.60 0.56 -14.09
CA PHE A 53 0.81 0.66 -12.65
C PHE A 53 2.23 0.21 -12.27
N GLN A 54 2.68 -0.94 -12.79
CA GLN A 54 4.03 -1.45 -12.54
C GLN A 54 5.13 -0.51 -13.06
N ASP A 55 4.87 0.24 -14.13
CA ASP A 55 5.80 1.23 -14.70
C ASP A 55 5.84 2.54 -13.90
N SER A 56 4.78 2.84 -13.18
CA SER A 56 4.61 4.10 -12.43
C SER A 56 5.57 4.25 -11.24
N LYS A 57 5.90 3.17 -10.55
CA LYS A 57 6.90 3.02 -9.50
C LYS A 57 6.72 3.88 -8.23
N PHE A 58 6.10 5.05 -8.30
CA PHE A 58 6.02 5.99 -7.20
C PHE A 58 4.63 6.63 -7.12
N GLY A 59 3.99 6.53 -5.96
CA GLY A 59 2.73 7.16 -5.61
C GLY A 59 2.75 7.81 -4.24
N ILE A 60 1.77 8.66 -3.95
CA ILE A 60 1.57 9.27 -2.64
C ILE A 60 0.25 8.80 -2.05
N PHE A 61 0.32 8.34 -0.81
CA PHE A 61 -0.82 7.99 0.02
C PHE A 61 -1.22 9.18 0.87
N LEU A 62 -2.50 9.44 1.01
CA LEU A 62 -3.03 10.51 1.83
C LEU A 62 -4.04 9.94 2.83
N HIS A 63 -3.63 9.82 4.10
CA HIS A 63 -4.51 9.42 5.19
C HIS A 63 -5.13 10.63 5.84
N TRP A 64 -6.39 10.92 5.51
CA TRP A 64 -7.09 12.09 6.01
C TRP A 64 -8.56 11.80 6.31
N GLY A 65 -9.01 12.22 7.48
CA GLY A 65 -10.36 12.05 8.01
C GLY A 65 -10.56 12.86 9.27
N LEU A 66 -11.65 12.61 10.01
CA LEU A 66 -11.95 13.31 11.26
C LEU A 66 -10.85 13.12 12.32
N TYR A 67 -10.15 11.97 12.30
CA TYR A 67 -9.04 11.69 13.20
C TYR A 67 -7.94 12.76 13.16
N SER A 68 -7.77 13.47 12.04
CA SER A 68 -6.80 14.55 11.94
C SER A 68 -7.07 15.68 12.93
N MET A 69 -8.35 15.93 13.29
CA MET A 69 -8.74 16.96 14.26
C MET A 69 -8.22 16.67 15.67
N LEU A 70 -8.15 15.39 16.04
CA LEU A 70 -7.60 14.96 17.34
C LEU A 70 -6.07 14.93 17.34
N ALA A 71 -5.46 14.97 16.17
CA ALA A 71 -4.01 15.04 15.95
C ALA A 71 -3.20 13.97 16.73
N THR A 72 -3.75 12.76 16.84
CA THR A 72 -3.15 11.62 17.55
C THR A 72 -3.01 10.36 16.69
N GLY A 73 -3.24 10.50 15.37
CA GLY A 73 -3.18 9.42 14.39
C GLY A 73 -4.56 8.85 14.04
N GLU A 74 -4.60 8.03 13.01
CA GLU A 74 -5.82 7.50 12.39
C GLU A 74 -6.57 6.47 13.26
N TRP A 75 -5.88 5.81 14.17
CA TRP A 75 -6.43 4.82 15.10
C TRP A 75 -6.96 5.42 16.42
N THR A 76 -7.02 6.75 16.52
CA THR A 76 -7.38 7.44 17.76
C THR A 76 -8.73 6.99 18.35
N MET A 77 -9.71 6.70 17.50
CA MET A 77 -11.05 6.29 17.92
C MET A 77 -11.01 4.96 18.70
N THR A 78 -10.37 3.94 18.17
CA THR A 78 -10.28 2.61 18.80
C THR A 78 -9.25 2.59 19.93
N ASN A 79 -8.09 3.22 19.77
CA ASN A 79 -7.02 3.22 20.78
C ASN A 79 -7.43 3.90 22.07
N ASN A 80 -8.32 4.89 22.01
CA ASN A 80 -8.81 5.63 23.18
C ASN A 80 -10.24 5.22 23.57
N ASN A 81 -10.82 4.18 22.96
CA ASN A 81 -12.18 3.71 23.21
C ASN A 81 -13.21 4.86 23.14
N LEU A 82 -13.08 5.72 22.14
CA LEU A 82 -13.99 6.86 21.98
C LEU A 82 -15.35 6.35 21.51
N ASN A 83 -16.41 6.78 22.23
CA ASN A 83 -17.76 6.41 21.85
C ASN A 83 -18.09 6.87 20.43
N TYR A 84 -18.62 5.98 19.59
CA TYR A 84 -18.85 6.26 18.18
C TYR A 84 -19.80 7.44 17.91
N LYS A 85 -20.82 7.66 18.76
CA LYS A 85 -21.73 8.80 18.64
C LYS A 85 -21.08 10.11 19.04
N GLU A 86 -20.23 10.06 20.08
CA GLU A 86 -19.49 11.26 20.51
C GLU A 86 -18.38 11.60 19.50
N TYR A 87 -17.68 10.60 18.97
CA TYR A 87 -16.69 10.78 17.92
C TYR A 87 -17.32 11.40 16.65
N ALA A 88 -18.48 10.92 16.23
CA ALA A 88 -19.18 11.44 15.06
C ALA A 88 -19.50 12.94 15.15
N LYS A 89 -19.62 13.51 16.35
CA LYS A 89 -19.83 14.96 16.54
C LYS A 89 -18.67 15.83 16.06
N LEU A 90 -17.46 15.24 15.93
CA LEU A 90 -16.30 15.93 15.36
C LEU A 90 -16.59 16.46 13.96
N ALA A 91 -17.44 15.77 13.18
CA ALA A 91 -17.82 16.23 11.86
C ALA A 91 -18.40 17.66 11.84
N GLY A 92 -19.18 18.03 12.88
CA GLY A 92 -19.75 19.38 13.03
C GLY A 92 -18.69 20.50 13.22
N GLY A 93 -17.45 20.15 13.53
CA GLY A 93 -16.32 21.09 13.64
C GLY A 93 -15.29 20.94 12.52
N PHE A 94 -15.44 19.99 11.60
CA PHE A 94 -14.48 19.74 10.54
C PHE A 94 -14.62 20.77 9.41
N TYR A 95 -13.72 21.75 9.41
CA TYR A 95 -13.72 22.84 8.44
C TYR A 95 -12.32 23.11 7.90
N PRO A 96 -11.81 22.27 6.97
CA PRO A 96 -10.47 22.38 6.42
C PRO A 96 -10.37 23.57 5.43
N SER A 97 -10.38 24.78 5.95
CA SER A 97 -10.48 26.04 5.17
C SER A 97 -9.32 26.28 4.20
N LYS A 98 -8.17 25.63 4.43
CA LYS A 98 -6.97 25.75 3.59
C LYS A 98 -6.82 24.62 2.57
N PHE A 99 -7.77 23.70 2.50
CA PHE A 99 -7.70 22.62 1.51
C PHE A 99 -7.75 23.15 0.08
N SER A 100 -6.78 22.72 -0.71
CA SER A 100 -6.65 23.03 -2.13
C SER A 100 -6.18 21.79 -2.88
N ALA A 101 -7.10 21.12 -3.60
CA ALA A 101 -6.78 19.96 -4.42
C ALA A 101 -5.69 20.28 -5.45
N ARG A 102 -5.73 21.49 -6.03
CA ARG A 102 -4.72 21.97 -6.98
C ARG A 102 -3.31 21.98 -6.37
N GLU A 103 -3.16 22.57 -5.17
CA GLU A 103 -1.87 22.66 -4.51
C GLU A 103 -1.35 21.28 -4.12
N TRP A 104 -2.21 20.41 -3.57
CA TRP A 104 -1.84 19.05 -3.24
C TRP A 104 -1.34 18.27 -4.44
N VAL A 105 -2.16 18.19 -5.49
CA VAL A 105 -1.82 17.44 -6.70
C VAL A 105 -0.59 18.01 -7.40
N SER A 106 -0.42 19.35 -7.41
CA SER A 106 0.75 19.99 -8.00
C SER A 106 2.04 19.67 -7.23
N ALA A 107 2.02 19.71 -5.89
CA ALA A 107 3.17 19.37 -5.06
C ALA A 107 3.54 17.88 -5.21
N ILE A 108 2.53 17.01 -5.23
CA ILE A 108 2.72 15.56 -5.41
C ILE A 108 3.28 15.26 -6.81
N LYS A 109 2.71 15.85 -7.85
CA LYS A 109 3.24 15.72 -9.23
C LYS A 109 4.68 16.20 -9.34
N ALA A 110 5.01 17.31 -8.70
CA ALA A 110 6.36 17.88 -8.71
C ALA A 110 7.39 16.96 -8.04
N SER A 111 6.98 16.10 -7.09
CA SER A 111 7.84 15.09 -6.48
C SER A 111 8.25 13.94 -7.42
N GLY A 112 7.60 13.84 -8.57
CA GLY A 112 7.75 12.72 -9.51
C GLY A 112 6.74 11.59 -9.31
N ALA A 113 5.85 11.67 -8.32
CA ALA A 113 4.80 10.67 -8.14
C ALA A 113 3.86 10.63 -9.35
N LYS A 114 3.37 9.43 -9.67
CA LYS A 114 2.52 9.16 -10.82
C LYS A 114 1.06 8.94 -10.45
N TYR A 115 0.77 8.64 -9.19
CA TYR A 115 -0.59 8.44 -8.69
C TYR A 115 -0.73 8.88 -7.24
N ILE A 116 -1.98 9.13 -6.85
CA ILE A 116 -2.39 9.43 -5.49
C ILE A 116 -3.35 8.33 -5.04
N CYS A 117 -3.15 7.79 -3.84
CA CYS A 117 -4.13 6.97 -3.13
C CYS A 117 -4.71 7.79 -1.97
N PHE A 118 -6.03 8.00 -1.97
CA PHE A 118 -6.70 8.81 -0.96
C PHE A 118 -7.67 7.99 -0.12
N THR A 119 -7.66 8.16 1.21
CA THR A 119 -8.62 7.51 2.11
C THR A 119 -10.02 8.11 1.93
N THR A 120 -10.82 7.53 1.03
CA THR A 120 -12.20 7.98 0.80
C THR A 120 -13.10 7.70 2.00
N ARG A 121 -12.85 6.60 2.70
CA ARG A 121 -13.44 6.22 3.99
C ARG A 121 -12.48 5.30 4.75
N HIS A 122 -11.95 5.77 5.87
CA HIS A 122 -11.09 4.99 6.78
C HIS A 122 -11.95 4.24 7.82
N HIS A 123 -11.35 3.47 8.72
CA HIS A 123 -12.00 2.62 9.74
C HIS A 123 -12.97 3.37 10.65
N GLU A 124 -12.86 4.68 10.81
CA GLU A 124 -13.79 5.52 11.59
C GLU A 124 -15.16 5.68 10.93
N GLY A 125 -15.30 5.25 9.67
CA GLY A 125 -16.55 5.25 8.91
C GLY A 125 -16.94 6.59 8.28
N PHE A 126 -16.19 7.68 8.50
CA PHE A 126 -16.50 8.98 7.91
C PHE A 126 -16.14 9.02 6.43
N SER A 127 -17.12 9.34 5.58
CA SER A 127 -16.94 9.45 4.14
C SER A 127 -16.44 10.83 3.75
N MET A 128 -15.26 10.91 3.14
CA MET A 128 -14.64 12.15 2.65
C MET A 128 -15.22 12.60 1.29
N PHE A 129 -16.33 11.99 0.88
CA PHE A 129 -17.07 12.26 -0.35
C PHE A 129 -18.57 12.32 -0.07
N HIS A 130 -19.32 12.94 -0.98
CA HIS A 130 -20.78 12.98 -0.89
C HIS A 130 -21.36 11.62 -1.26
N THR A 131 -22.06 10.99 -0.32
CA THR A 131 -22.75 9.71 -0.52
C THR A 131 -24.21 9.82 -0.13
N LYS A 132 -25.09 9.18 -0.89
CA LYS A 132 -26.53 9.10 -0.60
C LYS A 132 -26.88 8.06 0.46
N TYR A 133 -25.89 7.23 0.84
CA TYR A 133 -26.13 6.07 1.69
C TYR A 133 -25.77 6.30 3.17
N SER A 134 -25.26 7.48 3.50
CA SER A 134 -24.97 7.89 4.87
C SER A 134 -24.85 9.40 4.98
N ASP A 135 -25.52 10.00 5.96
CA ASP A 135 -25.35 11.43 6.29
C ASP A 135 -23.99 11.68 6.99
N TYR A 136 -23.29 10.63 7.41
CA TYR A 136 -21.98 10.71 8.03
C TYR A 136 -20.89 10.87 6.95
N ASN A 137 -20.97 12.01 6.27
CA ASN A 137 -20.05 12.39 5.19
C ASN A 137 -19.68 13.87 5.28
N ILE A 138 -18.63 14.24 4.57
CA ILE A 138 -18.06 15.60 4.65
C ILE A 138 -19.00 16.69 4.14
N VAL A 139 -19.91 16.37 3.22
CA VAL A 139 -20.85 17.36 2.68
C VAL A 139 -22.04 17.56 3.61
N ASP A 140 -22.60 16.50 4.16
CA ASP A 140 -23.83 16.59 4.95
C ASP A 140 -23.55 16.87 6.43
N ALA A 141 -22.55 16.19 7.04
CA ALA A 141 -22.26 16.28 8.45
C ALA A 141 -21.33 17.45 8.83
N SER A 142 -20.54 17.99 7.90
CA SER A 142 -19.59 19.05 8.22
C SER A 142 -20.05 20.43 7.75
N PRO A 143 -19.60 21.53 8.36
CA PRO A 143 -19.84 22.87 7.87
C PRO A 143 -19.07 23.20 6.58
N PHE A 144 -18.13 22.37 6.18
CA PHE A 144 -17.28 22.57 5.01
C PHE A 144 -18.06 22.47 3.69
N LYS A 145 -19.03 21.57 3.59
CA LYS A 145 -19.99 21.44 2.47
C LYS A 145 -19.34 21.23 1.09
N ARG A 146 -18.11 20.77 1.02
CA ARG A 146 -17.39 20.47 -0.23
C ARG A 146 -17.03 19.00 -0.30
N ASP A 147 -17.13 18.41 -1.48
CA ASP A 147 -16.72 17.02 -1.75
C ASP A 147 -15.22 16.98 -2.08
N ILE A 148 -14.41 16.62 -1.09
CA ILE A 148 -12.94 16.56 -1.23
C ILE A 148 -12.53 15.55 -2.27
N VAL A 149 -13.17 14.37 -2.31
CA VAL A 149 -12.83 13.32 -3.29
C VAL A 149 -13.14 13.80 -4.70
N LYS A 150 -14.24 14.54 -4.90
CA LYS A 150 -14.58 15.11 -6.21
C LYS A 150 -13.52 16.12 -6.67
N GLU A 151 -13.12 17.02 -5.80
CA GLU A 151 -12.12 18.02 -6.13
C GLU A 151 -10.74 17.41 -6.41
N LEU A 152 -10.34 16.39 -5.64
CA LEU A 152 -9.10 15.65 -5.90
C LEU A 152 -9.16 14.87 -7.22
N ALA A 153 -10.28 14.20 -7.49
CA ALA A 153 -10.47 13.44 -8.73
C ALA A 153 -10.38 14.35 -9.96
N ASP A 154 -11.12 15.47 -9.96
CA ASP A 154 -11.09 16.44 -11.05
C ASP A 154 -9.68 16.98 -11.28
N GLU A 155 -8.96 17.26 -10.21
CA GLU A 155 -7.61 17.81 -10.30
C GLU A 155 -6.58 16.76 -10.74
N CYS A 156 -6.69 15.51 -10.28
CA CYS A 156 -5.87 14.40 -10.76
C CYS A 156 -6.03 14.19 -12.26
N HIS A 157 -7.28 14.14 -12.75
CA HIS A 157 -7.57 14.01 -14.16
C HIS A 157 -7.02 15.20 -14.96
N ARG A 158 -7.21 16.42 -14.47
CA ARG A 158 -6.70 17.64 -15.11
C ARG A 158 -5.18 17.66 -15.23
N GLN A 159 -4.47 17.15 -14.22
CA GLN A 159 -3.00 17.13 -14.20
C GLN A 159 -2.39 15.84 -14.76
N GLY A 160 -3.18 14.83 -15.09
CA GLY A 160 -2.71 13.53 -15.59
C GLY A 160 -1.98 12.72 -14.52
N ILE A 161 -2.49 12.74 -13.28
CA ILE A 161 -2.04 11.92 -12.15
C ILE A 161 -3.05 10.79 -11.95
N GLY A 162 -2.57 9.55 -11.78
CA GLY A 162 -3.43 8.40 -11.50
C GLY A 162 -4.18 8.57 -10.16
N LEU A 163 -5.42 8.12 -10.12
CA LEU A 163 -6.30 8.24 -8.97
C LEU A 163 -6.61 6.86 -8.40
N HIS A 164 -6.23 6.61 -7.16
CA HIS A 164 -6.57 5.41 -6.39
C HIS A 164 -7.42 5.81 -5.20
N PHE A 165 -8.41 4.99 -4.87
CA PHE A 165 -9.23 5.17 -3.69
C PHE A 165 -8.96 4.07 -2.67
N TYR A 166 -8.48 4.46 -1.49
CA TYR A 166 -8.50 3.59 -0.33
C TYR A 166 -9.94 3.51 0.22
N TYR A 167 -10.36 2.30 0.52
CA TYR A 167 -11.66 2.03 1.10
C TYR A 167 -11.57 0.96 2.18
N SER A 168 -11.99 1.27 3.40
CA SER A 168 -11.96 0.33 4.53
C SER A 168 -13.13 -0.64 4.50
N HIS A 169 -12.86 -1.93 4.71
CA HIS A 169 -13.86 -2.93 5.04
C HIS A 169 -14.35 -2.81 6.50
N ILE A 170 -13.54 -2.22 7.38
CA ILE A 170 -13.90 -1.96 8.78
C ILE A 170 -14.70 -0.65 8.86
N ASP A 171 -15.64 -0.61 9.80
CA ASP A 171 -16.32 0.62 10.21
C ASP A 171 -16.57 0.60 11.72
N TRP A 172 -15.86 1.45 12.44
CA TRP A 172 -15.99 1.58 13.90
C TRP A 172 -17.17 2.46 14.33
N GLY A 173 -17.79 3.17 13.39
CA GLY A 173 -18.88 4.12 13.65
C GLY A 173 -20.27 3.60 13.30
N ARG A 174 -20.37 2.66 12.36
CA ARG A 174 -21.63 2.19 11.82
C ARG A 174 -22.18 0.98 12.60
N GLU A 175 -23.43 1.04 13.05
CA GLU A 175 -24.01 0.03 13.95
C GLU A 175 -24.17 -1.34 13.31
N ASP A 176 -24.53 -1.42 12.02
CA ASP A 176 -24.69 -2.69 11.29
C ASP A 176 -23.39 -3.33 10.81
N ALA A 177 -22.26 -2.62 10.90
CA ALA A 177 -20.96 -3.18 10.55
C ALA A 177 -20.52 -4.29 11.51
N PRO A 178 -19.90 -5.38 11.01
CA PRO A 178 -19.47 -6.48 11.88
C PRO A 178 -18.42 -5.99 12.88
N LEU A 179 -18.47 -6.56 14.09
CA LEU A 179 -17.42 -6.38 15.09
C LEU A 179 -16.34 -7.43 14.87
N GLY A 180 -15.12 -6.99 14.64
CA GLY A 180 -13.94 -7.81 14.58
C GLY A 180 -13.10 -7.68 15.84
N ARG A 181 -11.78 -7.75 15.69
CA ARG A 181 -10.84 -7.56 16.81
C ARG A 181 -10.55 -6.10 17.17
N THR A 182 -10.98 -5.15 16.33
CA THR A 182 -10.79 -3.71 16.56
C THR A 182 -12.13 -2.99 16.78
N GLY A 183 -12.08 -1.77 17.30
CA GLY A 183 -13.28 -0.96 17.54
C GLY A 183 -14.22 -1.48 18.64
N LEU A 184 -13.81 -2.47 19.42
CA LEU A 184 -14.65 -3.09 20.46
C LEU A 184 -15.05 -2.11 21.59
N GLY A 185 -14.18 -1.14 21.89
CA GLY A 185 -14.40 -0.13 22.92
C GLY A 185 -15.22 1.09 22.47
N THR A 186 -15.68 1.14 21.23
CA THR A 186 -16.41 2.31 20.69
C THR A 186 -17.86 2.41 21.16
N GLY A 187 -18.37 1.37 21.82
CA GLY A 187 -19.73 1.36 22.37
C GLY A 187 -20.83 1.08 21.35
N ARG A 188 -20.49 0.54 20.16
CA ARG A 188 -21.50 0.07 19.20
C ARG A 188 -22.29 -1.12 19.77
N PRO A 189 -23.62 -1.16 19.60
CA PRO A 189 -24.44 -2.27 20.08
C PRO A 189 -24.15 -3.55 19.29
N LYS A 190 -23.84 -4.64 19.99
CA LYS A 190 -23.49 -5.92 19.36
C LYS A 190 -24.66 -6.54 18.61
N GLU A 191 -25.88 -6.29 19.10
CA GLU A 191 -27.14 -6.77 18.51
C GLU A 191 -27.56 -6.04 17.23
N ALA A 192 -26.97 -4.90 16.95
CA ALA A 192 -27.29 -4.12 15.73
C ALA A 192 -26.54 -4.59 14.48
N GLN A 193 -25.57 -5.49 14.64
CA GLN A 193 -24.79 -5.98 13.50
C GLN A 193 -25.69 -6.65 12.46
N ASN A 194 -25.54 -6.27 11.21
CA ASN A 194 -26.24 -6.85 10.07
C ASN A 194 -25.31 -6.84 8.85
N TRP A 195 -24.64 -7.98 8.61
CA TRP A 195 -23.65 -8.10 7.54
C TRP A 195 -24.23 -7.82 6.16
N ASP A 196 -25.44 -8.29 5.85
CA ASP A 196 -26.05 -8.04 4.54
C ASP A 196 -26.32 -6.55 4.32
N SER A 197 -26.80 -5.84 5.34
CA SER A 197 -27.01 -4.38 5.29
C SER A 197 -25.69 -3.64 5.07
N TYR A 198 -24.67 -3.97 5.84
CA TYR A 198 -23.36 -3.32 5.73
C TYR A 198 -22.67 -3.64 4.40
N TYR A 199 -22.75 -4.87 3.92
CA TYR A 199 -22.21 -5.28 2.62
C TYR A 199 -22.85 -4.51 1.47
N GLN A 200 -24.19 -4.35 1.49
CA GLN A 200 -24.91 -3.55 0.51
C GLN A 200 -24.51 -2.07 0.58
N PHE A 201 -24.33 -1.53 1.79
CA PHE A 201 -23.86 -0.17 1.99
C PHE A 201 -22.49 0.05 1.35
N MET A 202 -21.50 -0.83 1.61
CA MET A 202 -20.18 -0.75 1.00
C MET A 202 -20.25 -0.78 -0.53
N ASN A 203 -21.00 -1.73 -1.10
CA ASN A 203 -21.12 -1.89 -2.55
C ASN A 203 -21.83 -0.68 -3.20
N SER A 204 -22.78 -0.06 -2.49
CA SER A 204 -23.45 1.16 -2.94
C SER A 204 -22.47 2.33 -2.97
N GLN A 205 -21.65 2.52 -1.94
CA GLN A 205 -20.61 3.55 -1.92
C GLN A 205 -19.52 3.30 -2.98
N LEU A 206 -19.08 2.07 -3.16
CA LEU A 206 -18.12 1.71 -4.22
C LEU A 206 -18.72 2.00 -5.61
N THR A 207 -20.01 1.75 -5.80
CA THR A 207 -20.70 2.11 -7.03
C THR A 207 -20.68 3.63 -7.25
N GLU A 208 -20.97 4.45 -6.24
CA GLU A 208 -20.85 5.91 -6.34
C GLU A 208 -19.41 6.33 -6.69
N LEU A 209 -18.41 5.81 -5.99
CA LEU A 209 -17.00 6.14 -6.22
C LEU A 209 -16.56 5.79 -7.65
N LEU A 210 -17.05 4.69 -8.20
CA LEU A 210 -16.68 4.23 -9.55
C LEU A 210 -17.54 4.79 -10.68
N THR A 211 -18.61 5.55 -10.37
CA THR A 211 -19.50 6.12 -11.40
C THR A 211 -19.55 7.65 -11.41
N ASN A 212 -19.23 8.31 -10.28
CA ASN A 212 -19.42 9.75 -10.14
C ASN A 212 -18.12 10.56 -10.18
N TYR A 213 -16.96 9.91 -10.10
CA TYR A 213 -15.66 10.55 -9.94
C TYR A 213 -14.72 10.40 -11.14
N GLY A 214 -15.25 9.96 -12.29
CA GLY A 214 -14.49 9.71 -13.51
C GLY A 214 -13.68 8.41 -13.47
N GLU A 215 -12.56 8.38 -14.15
CA GLU A 215 -11.68 7.21 -14.17
C GLU A 215 -10.97 7.02 -12.83
N VAL A 216 -11.11 5.82 -12.25
CA VAL A 216 -10.43 5.39 -11.01
C VAL A 216 -9.47 4.28 -11.39
N ASN A 217 -8.17 4.50 -11.16
CA ASN A 217 -7.15 3.56 -11.58
C ASN A 217 -7.00 2.36 -10.65
N ALA A 218 -7.33 2.52 -9.35
CA ALA A 218 -7.35 1.40 -8.42
C ALA A 218 -8.28 1.63 -7.22
N ILE A 219 -8.79 0.52 -6.65
CA ILE A 219 -9.32 0.46 -5.29
C ILE A 219 -8.29 -0.24 -4.41
N TRP A 220 -7.93 0.41 -3.32
CA TRP A 220 -7.03 -0.04 -2.28
C TRP A 220 -7.84 -0.42 -1.05
N PHE A 221 -8.09 -1.71 -0.84
CA PHE A 221 -8.86 -2.20 0.31
C PHE A 221 -7.99 -2.43 1.53
N ASP A 222 -8.61 -2.27 2.71
CA ASP A 222 -8.00 -2.54 4.00
C ASP A 222 -9.01 -3.07 5.00
N GLY A 223 -8.52 -3.76 6.03
CA GLY A 223 -9.35 -4.20 7.15
C GLY A 223 -9.85 -5.64 7.08
N TRP A 224 -9.52 -6.41 6.03
CA TRP A 224 -9.87 -7.82 5.96
C TRP A 224 -9.42 -8.59 7.21
N TRP A 225 -8.25 -8.30 7.70
CA TRP A 225 -7.60 -8.91 8.86
C TRP A 225 -8.36 -8.72 10.19
N ASP A 226 -9.32 -7.81 10.26
CA ASP A 226 -10.11 -7.57 11.48
C ASP A 226 -11.01 -8.77 11.86
N GLN A 227 -11.36 -9.62 10.90
CA GLN A 227 -12.14 -10.83 11.08
C GLN A 227 -11.28 -12.12 11.09
N ASP A 228 -9.96 -12.04 11.18
CA ASP A 228 -9.08 -13.22 11.20
C ASP A 228 -9.31 -14.11 12.45
N ILE A 229 -9.90 -13.54 13.51
CA ILE A 229 -10.38 -14.26 14.69
C ILE A 229 -11.67 -15.06 14.46
N ASN A 230 -12.33 -14.87 13.32
CA ASN A 230 -13.56 -15.54 12.95
C ASN A 230 -13.41 -16.22 11.58
N PRO A 231 -12.80 -17.41 11.51
CA PRO A 231 -12.51 -18.10 10.25
C PRO A 231 -13.74 -18.44 9.39
N SER A 232 -14.94 -18.39 9.97
CA SER A 232 -16.20 -18.62 9.26
C SER A 232 -16.79 -17.36 8.63
N PHE A 233 -16.19 -16.18 8.90
CA PHE A 233 -16.67 -14.92 8.34
C PHE A 233 -16.30 -14.81 6.86
N ASP A 234 -17.30 -14.63 6.02
CA ASP A 234 -17.11 -14.47 4.58
C ASP A 234 -17.30 -12.99 4.18
N TRP A 235 -16.23 -12.35 3.76
CA TRP A 235 -16.24 -10.98 3.24
C TRP A 235 -16.94 -10.82 1.90
N ARG A 236 -17.27 -11.93 1.21
CA ARG A 236 -17.85 -11.95 -0.15
C ARG A 236 -17.00 -11.15 -1.15
N LEU A 237 -15.69 -11.23 -1.03
CA LEU A 237 -14.76 -10.49 -1.89
C LEU A 237 -14.94 -10.78 -3.39
N PRO A 238 -15.17 -12.02 -3.85
CA PRO A 238 -15.34 -12.28 -5.28
C PRO A 238 -16.49 -11.48 -5.91
N GLU A 239 -17.60 -11.33 -5.21
CA GLU A 239 -18.76 -10.57 -5.68
C GLU A 239 -18.46 -9.07 -5.70
N GLN A 240 -17.77 -8.56 -4.68
CA GLN A 240 -17.37 -7.16 -4.59
C GLN A 240 -16.31 -6.80 -5.65
N TYR A 241 -15.34 -7.67 -5.89
CA TYR A 241 -14.34 -7.48 -6.93
C TYR A 241 -14.96 -7.54 -8.34
N ALA A 242 -15.89 -8.47 -8.56
CA ALA A 242 -16.64 -8.53 -9.81
C ALA A 242 -17.48 -7.25 -10.07
N LEU A 243 -18.07 -6.65 -9.03
CA LEU A 243 -18.77 -5.36 -9.14
C LEU A 243 -17.82 -4.26 -9.62
N ILE A 244 -16.61 -4.16 -9.04
CA ILE A 244 -15.63 -3.15 -9.41
C ILE A 244 -15.20 -3.33 -10.87
N HIS A 245 -14.77 -4.53 -11.25
CA HIS A 245 -14.36 -4.83 -12.63
C HIS A 245 -15.49 -4.67 -13.65
N LYS A 246 -16.76 -4.86 -13.23
CA LYS A 246 -17.92 -4.58 -14.08
C LYS A 246 -18.12 -3.09 -14.31
N LEU A 247 -17.92 -2.27 -13.28
CA LEU A 247 -18.14 -0.82 -13.35
C LEU A 247 -16.99 -0.14 -14.10
N GLN A 248 -15.76 -0.50 -13.80
CA GLN A 248 -14.54 -0.01 -14.46
C GLN A 248 -13.57 -1.18 -14.72
N PRO A 249 -13.58 -1.80 -15.90
CA PRO A 249 -12.77 -3.00 -16.21
C PRO A 249 -11.25 -2.80 -16.07
N SER A 250 -10.77 -1.57 -16.18
CA SER A 250 -9.35 -1.22 -16.00
C SER A 250 -8.98 -0.80 -14.58
N CYS A 251 -9.96 -0.65 -13.69
CA CYS A 251 -9.70 -0.33 -12.29
C CYS A 251 -9.03 -1.53 -11.61
N LEU A 252 -7.85 -1.32 -11.04
CA LEU A 252 -7.09 -2.35 -10.36
C LEU A 252 -7.61 -2.55 -8.93
N ILE A 253 -7.49 -3.76 -8.42
CA ILE A 253 -7.88 -4.11 -7.05
C ILE A 253 -6.66 -4.62 -6.31
N GLY A 254 -6.37 -4.00 -5.15
CA GLY A 254 -5.45 -4.51 -4.17
C GLY A 254 -6.12 -4.53 -2.79
N ASN A 255 -5.69 -5.45 -1.94
CA ASN A 255 -6.26 -5.61 -0.60
C ASN A 255 -5.15 -5.88 0.42
N ASN A 256 -5.08 -5.04 1.45
CA ASN A 256 -4.06 -5.12 2.50
C ASN A 256 -4.44 -6.18 3.56
N HIS A 257 -4.52 -7.42 3.15
CA HIS A 257 -4.86 -8.56 4.03
C HIS A 257 -3.65 -9.34 4.54
N HIS A 258 -2.43 -8.91 4.20
CA HIS A 258 -1.16 -9.51 4.64
C HIS A 258 -0.99 -11.00 4.24
N SER A 259 -1.62 -11.42 3.15
CA SER A 259 -1.63 -12.80 2.64
C SER A 259 -1.27 -12.86 1.15
N GLN A 260 -1.26 -14.06 0.59
CA GLN A 260 -1.24 -14.24 -0.86
C GLN A 260 -2.47 -13.59 -1.50
N PRO A 261 -2.34 -13.00 -2.69
CA PRO A 261 -3.47 -12.39 -3.39
C PRO A 261 -4.64 -13.36 -3.56
N PHE A 262 -5.84 -12.86 -3.30
CA PHE A 262 -7.08 -13.57 -3.57
C PHE A 262 -7.45 -13.46 -5.05
N ASP A 263 -8.34 -14.35 -5.51
CA ASP A 263 -8.81 -14.29 -6.88
C ASP A 263 -9.57 -12.99 -7.16
N GLY A 264 -9.20 -12.31 -8.24
CA GLY A 264 -9.74 -10.99 -8.60
C GLY A 264 -8.86 -9.82 -8.20
N GLU A 265 -7.77 -10.03 -7.46
CA GLU A 265 -6.81 -8.97 -7.17
C GLU A 265 -5.83 -8.76 -8.32
N ASP A 266 -5.41 -7.51 -8.50
CA ASP A 266 -4.60 -7.05 -9.62
C ASP A 266 -3.16 -6.69 -9.22
N PHE A 267 -2.92 -6.43 -7.94
CA PHE A 267 -1.59 -6.18 -7.37
C PHE A 267 -1.52 -6.65 -5.93
N GLN A 268 -0.31 -7.02 -5.50
CA GLN A 268 -0.01 -7.48 -4.14
C GLN A 268 0.61 -6.35 -3.32
N MET A 269 0.20 -6.24 -2.07
CA MET A 269 0.64 -5.22 -1.14
C MET A 269 1.58 -5.75 -0.06
N PHE A 270 2.50 -4.87 0.37
CA PHE A 270 3.41 -5.06 1.50
C PHE A 270 3.35 -3.80 2.35
N GLU A 271 3.05 -3.94 3.62
CA GLU A 271 2.93 -2.80 4.53
C GLU A 271 4.20 -2.65 5.36
N ARG A 272 4.83 -1.46 5.30
CA ARG A 272 6.04 -1.06 6.05
C ARG A 272 7.30 -1.90 5.78
N ASP A 273 7.19 -2.89 4.92
CA ASP A 273 8.29 -3.75 4.51
C ASP A 273 8.40 -3.78 2.99
N LEU A 274 9.59 -4.01 2.49
CA LEU A 274 9.82 -4.28 1.07
C LEU A 274 9.47 -5.75 0.77
N PRO A 275 9.09 -6.09 -0.49
CA PRO A 275 8.86 -7.48 -0.86
C PRO A 275 10.04 -8.39 -0.48
N GLY A 276 9.76 -9.44 0.28
CA GLY A 276 10.75 -10.39 0.80
C GLY A 276 11.33 -10.02 2.17
N GLU A 277 10.92 -8.91 2.75
CA GLU A 277 11.22 -8.53 4.14
C GLU A 277 9.97 -8.72 5.02
N ASN A 278 10.17 -8.86 6.32
CA ASN A 278 9.08 -8.92 7.32
C ASN A 278 9.56 -8.34 8.65
N THR A 279 10.14 -7.15 8.61
CA THR A 279 10.68 -6.46 9.79
C THR A 279 9.56 -5.86 10.64
N ALA A 280 8.53 -5.35 9.99
CA ALA A 280 7.32 -4.83 10.64
C ALA A 280 6.36 -5.96 11.10
N GLY A 281 6.56 -7.19 10.62
CA GLY A 281 5.73 -8.35 10.98
C GLY A 281 4.42 -8.46 10.20
N LEU A 282 4.23 -7.63 9.17
CA LEU A 282 3.00 -7.54 8.37
C LEU A 282 3.16 -8.07 6.94
N SER A 283 4.38 -8.49 6.54
CA SER A 283 4.73 -8.76 5.14
C SER A 283 5.40 -10.13 4.94
N GLY A 284 5.03 -11.12 5.76
CA GLY A 284 5.57 -12.49 5.72
C GLY A 284 5.08 -13.36 4.56
N GLN A 285 4.15 -12.86 3.73
CA GLN A 285 3.61 -13.59 2.58
C GLN A 285 4.64 -13.74 1.45
N ALA A 286 4.54 -14.84 0.70
CA ALA A 286 5.38 -15.06 -0.47
C ALA A 286 5.05 -14.04 -1.58
N ILE A 287 6.05 -13.73 -2.39
CA ILE A 287 5.90 -12.78 -3.52
C ILE A 287 5.16 -13.47 -4.66
N SER A 288 4.08 -12.85 -5.14
CA SER A 288 3.30 -13.31 -6.27
C SER A 288 3.88 -12.85 -7.62
N LYS A 289 3.19 -13.21 -8.72
CA LYS A 289 3.52 -12.71 -10.06
C LYS A 289 2.76 -11.44 -10.44
N LEU A 290 1.86 -10.94 -9.59
CA LEU A 290 1.18 -9.70 -9.82
C LEU A 290 2.14 -8.51 -9.67
N PRO A 291 1.78 -7.32 -10.17
CA PRO A 291 2.44 -6.08 -9.77
C PRO A 291 2.52 -5.97 -8.25
N LEU A 292 3.61 -5.40 -7.74
CA LEU A 292 3.86 -5.29 -6.31
C LEU A 292 3.81 -3.82 -5.89
N GLU A 293 3.28 -3.56 -4.71
CA GLU A 293 3.33 -2.26 -4.07
C GLU A 293 3.75 -2.42 -2.61
N THR A 294 4.66 -1.56 -2.15
CA THR A 294 4.93 -1.38 -0.73
C THR A 294 4.48 0.00 -0.29
N CYS A 295 3.89 0.12 0.90
CA CYS A 295 3.53 1.41 1.46
C CYS A 295 4.32 1.69 2.74
N GLU A 296 4.73 2.97 2.89
CA GLU A 296 5.53 3.43 4.03
C GLU A 296 5.16 4.88 4.36
N THR A 297 5.34 5.28 5.61
CA THR A 297 5.07 6.63 6.09
C THR A 297 6.31 7.52 6.02
N MET A 298 6.13 8.83 5.78
CA MET A 298 7.25 9.78 5.87
C MET A 298 7.74 9.97 7.31
N ASN A 299 6.87 9.77 8.29
CA ASN A 299 7.13 9.82 9.74
C ASN A 299 6.76 8.49 10.41
N GLY A 300 6.13 8.46 11.58
CA GLY A 300 5.75 7.23 12.29
C GLY A 300 4.30 6.81 12.05
N MET A 301 3.39 7.76 11.79
CA MET A 301 1.94 7.53 11.72
C MET A 301 1.40 7.69 10.30
N TRP A 302 0.27 7.02 10.00
CA TRP A 302 -0.44 7.20 8.73
C TRP A 302 -1.21 8.52 8.73
N GLY A 303 -2.12 8.73 9.69
CA GLY A 303 -2.84 9.98 9.88
C GLY A 303 -2.01 11.03 10.65
N TYR A 304 -2.45 12.29 10.56
CA TYR A 304 -1.77 13.39 11.24
C TYR A 304 -1.67 13.18 12.75
N LYS A 305 -0.45 13.29 13.28
CA LYS A 305 -0.15 13.29 14.71
C LYS A 305 0.79 14.42 15.04
N ILE A 306 0.32 15.38 15.85
CA ILE A 306 1.06 16.62 16.11
C ILE A 306 2.40 16.38 16.81
N THR A 307 2.51 15.32 17.61
CA THR A 307 3.75 14.97 18.33
C THR A 307 4.72 14.14 17.50
N ASP A 308 4.31 13.65 16.32
CA ASP A 308 5.15 12.82 15.44
C ASP A 308 5.89 13.70 14.44
N GLN A 309 6.97 14.30 14.90
CA GLN A 309 7.85 15.18 14.12
C GLN A 309 9.09 14.46 13.59
N ASN A 310 9.16 13.14 13.76
CA ASN A 310 10.31 12.34 13.33
C ASN A 310 10.20 11.94 11.85
N TYR A 311 10.27 12.93 10.97
CA TYR A 311 10.26 12.69 9.52
C TYR A 311 11.57 12.06 9.05
N LYS A 312 11.45 11.04 8.23
CA LYS A 312 12.59 10.43 7.54
C LYS A 312 13.32 11.46 6.68
N SER A 313 14.63 11.34 6.59
CA SER A 313 15.43 12.18 5.70
C SER A 313 15.10 11.90 4.23
N THR A 314 15.30 12.88 3.36
CA THR A 314 15.14 12.69 1.90
C THR A 314 16.00 11.54 1.38
N LYS A 315 17.22 11.39 1.90
CA LYS A 315 18.08 10.24 1.60
C LYS A 315 17.37 8.92 1.92
N THR A 316 16.77 8.79 3.10
CA THR A 316 16.04 7.58 3.50
C THR A 316 14.85 7.31 2.58
N LEU A 317 14.09 8.34 2.22
CA LEU A 317 12.92 8.21 1.35
C LEU A 317 13.31 7.80 -0.08
N ILE A 318 14.39 8.37 -0.63
CA ILE A 318 14.96 7.97 -1.92
C ILE A 318 15.43 6.51 -1.86
N HIS A 319 16.10 6.10 -0.78
CA HIS A 319 16.53 4.71 -0.60
C HIS A 319 15.35 3.74 -0.56
N TYR A 320 14.21 4.10 0.07
CA TYR A 320 12.99 3.30 0.02
C TYR A 320 12.48 3.14 -1.42
N LEU A 321 12.41 4.24 -2.18
CA LEU A 321 11.95 4.20 -3.58
C LEU A 321 12.86 3.33 -4.45
N VAL A 322 14.16 3.50 -4.34
CA VAL A 322 15.15 2.74 -5.10
C VAL A 322 15.09 1.25 -4.74
N ASN A 323 15.03 0.93 -3.46
CA ASN A 323 14.92 -0.45 -2.98
C ASN A 323 13.61 -1.12 -3.39
N ALA A 324 12.50 -0.38 -3.38
CA ALA A 324 11.22 -0.88 -3.89
C ALA A 324 11.31 -1.20 -5.40
N ALA A 325 11.84 -0.28 -6.20
CA ALA A 325 12.03 -0.46 -7.63
C ALA A 325 12.95 -1.67 -7.94
N GLY A 326 14.04 -1.83 -7.20
CA GLY A 326 14.97 -2.96 -7.33
C GLY A 326 14.35 -4.31 -6.96
N ARG A 327 13.32 -4.32 -6.12
CA ARG A 327 12.50 -5.50 -5.78
C ARG A 327 11.23 -5.61 -6.64
N ASN A 328 11.18 -4.86 -7.73
CA ASN A 328 10.09 -4.85 -8.71
C ASN A 328 8.75 -4.33 -8.15
N ALA A 329 8.77 -3.53 -7.10
CA ALA A 329 7.60 -2.94 -6.47
C ALA A 329 7.48 -1.44 -6.74
N ASN A 330 6.26 -0.92 -6.64
CA ASN A 330 6.00 0.49 -6.48
C ASN A 330 6.19 0.89 -5.01
N LEU A 331 6.56 2.14 -4.76
CA LEU A 331 6.49 2.76 -3.45
C LEU A 331 5.27 3.68 -3.38
N LEU A 332 4.39 3.44 -2.42
CA LEU A 332 3.29 4.32 -2.02
C LEU A 332 3.66 5.01 -0.71
N MET A 333 4.12 6.27 -0.80
CA MET A 333 4.64 7.05 0.33
C MET A 333 3.53 7.86 0.98
N ASN A 334 3.31 7.68 2.28
CA ASN A 334 2.20 8.28 2.99
C ASN A 334 2.51 9.66 3.60
N ILE A 335 1.52 10.53 3.50
CA ILE A 335 1.42 11.82 4.19
C ILE A 335 0.08 11.87 4.93
N GLY A 336 0.09 12.30 6.19
CA GLY A 336 -1.11 12.63 6.97
C GLY A 336 -1.40 14.12 6.91
N PRO A 337 -2.38 14.59 6.12
CA PRO A 337 -2.76 16.00 6.06
C PRO A 337 -3.27 16.54 7.40
N GLN A 338 -3.02 17.82 7.65
CA GLN A 338 -3.46 18.54 8.84
C GLN A 338 -4.98 18.79 8.84
N PRO A 339 -5.61 19.02 9.99
CA PRO A 339 -7.06 19.23 10.07
C PRO A 339 -7.56 20.48 9.34
N ASP A 340 -6.68 21.47 9.13
CA ASP A 340 -6.99 22.69 8.37
C ASP A 340 -6.93 22.51 6.84
N GLY A 341 -6.49 21.33 6.37
CA GLY A 341 -6.37 21.00 4.95
C GLY A 341 -5.00 21.25 4.35
N CYS A 342 -3.99 21.65 5.14
CA CYS A 342 -2.62 21.75 4.66
C CYS A 342 -1.92 20.38 4.67
N LEU A 343 -1.04 20.14 3.71
CA LEU A 343 0.01 19.13 3.87
C LEU A 343 1.05 19.68 4.88
N PRO A 344 1.60 18.82 5.77
CA PRO A 344 2.68 19.27 6.67
C PRO A 344 3.85 19.86 5.89
N GLU A 345 4.38 20.99 6.35
CA GLU A 345 5.46 21.71 5.64
C GLU A 345 6.68 20.82 5.38
N VAL A 346 7.08 20.02 6.37
CA VAL A 346 8.20 19.07 6.22
C VAL A 346 7.91 18.04 5.12
N ALA A 347 6.67 17.55 5.01
CA ALA A 347 6.29 16.62 3.95
C ALA A 347 6.40 17.28 2.57
N VAL A 348 5.94 18.54 2.44
CA VAL A 348 6.06 19.31 1.18
C VAL A 348 7.53 19.53 0.81
N GLU A 349 8.39 19.84 1.79
CA GLU A 349 9.84 19.95 1.57
C GLU A 349 10.43 18.62 1.06
N ARG A 350 10.09 17.49 1.69
CA ARG A 350 10.55 16.15 1.23
C ARG A 350 10.07 15.83 -0.18
N LEU A 351 8.80 16.15 -0.51
CA LEU A 351 8.29 15.98 -1.88
C LEU A 351 9.11 16.79 -2.89
N LYS A 352 9.45 18.04 -2.57
CA LYS A 352 10.27 18.90 -3.43
C LYS A 352 11.67 18.31 -3.64
N GLU A 353 12.34 17.91 -2.56
CA GLU A 353 13.68 17.33 -2.61
C GLU A 353 13.72 16.00 -3.38
N MET A 354 12.72 15.13 -3.18
CA MET A 354 12.56 13.91 -3.98
C MET A 354 12.36 14.25 -5.46
N GLY A 355 11.58 15.29 -5.75
CA GLY A 355 11.36 15.77 -7.10
C GLY A 355 12.63 16.22 -7.81
N GLU A 356 13.54 16.90 -7.11
CA GLU A 356 14.83 17.31 -7.69
C GLU A 356 15.69 16.07 -8.02
N TRP A 357 15.70 15.06 -7.15
CA TRP A 357 16.39 13.79 -7.43
C TRP A 357 15.73 13.06 -8.63
N MET A 358 14.40 12.98 -8.67
CA MET A 358 13.66 12.30 -9.72
C MET A 358 13.82 12.96 -11.10
N LYS A 359 14.05 14.27 -11.19
CA LYS A 359 14.36 14.95 -12.46
C LYS A 359 15.64 14.41 -13.09
N VAL A 360 16.61 14.02 -12.28
CA VAL A 360 17.89 13.48 -12.75
C VAL A 360 17.80 11.98 -12.98
N TYR A 361 17.27 11.24 -12.00
CA TYR A 361 17.37 9.79 -11.95
C TYR A 361 16.06 9.04 -12.28
N GLY A 362 14.96 9.73 -12.53
CA GLY A 362 13.65 9.11 -12.79
C GLY A 362 13.67 8.08 -13.92
N GLU A 363 14.53 8.23 -14.93
CA GLU A 363 14.71 7.25 -16.01
C GLU A 363 15.22 5.89 -15.50
N THR A 364 15.96 5.87 -14.38
CA THR A 364 16.49 4.65 -13.76
C THR A 364 15.46 3.94 -12.88
N ILE A 365 14.29 4.56 -12.68
CA ILE A 365 13.18 4.10 -11.84
C ILE A 365 11.95 3.74 -12.69
N TYR A 366 11.40 4.72 -13.43
CA TYR A 366 10.15 4.50 -14.19
C TYR A 366 10.31 3.49 -15.32
N GLY A 367 9.31 2.61 -15.45
CA GLY A 367 9.29 1.60 -16.50
C GLY A 367 10.39 0.54 -16.38
N THR A 368 11.05 0.47 -15.24
CA THR A 368 12.10 -0.53 -14.99
C THR A 368 11.52 -1.79 -14.33
N ARG A 369 12.34 -2.83 -14.33
CA ARG A 369 12.09 -4.08 -13.59
C ARG A 369 13.32 -4.37 -12.71
N GLY A 370 13.09 -4.95 -11.55
CA GLY A 370 14.14 -5.49 -10.68
C GLY A 370 14.47 -6.95 -11.04
N GLY A 371 15.44 -7.52 -10.33
CA GLY A 371 15.63 -8.97 -10.26
C GLY A 371 16.74 -9.60 -11.11
N LEU A 372 17.47 -8.85 -11.95
CA LEU A 372 18.67 -9.42 -12.62
C LEU A 372 19.77 -9.71 -11.60
N VAL A 373 19.97 -8.83 -10.65
CA VAL A 373 20.87 -9.01 -9.51
C VAL A 373 20.02 -8.88 -8.24
N ALA A 374 20.14 -9.84 -7.33
CA ALA A 374 19.47 -9.78 -6.06
C ALA A 374 19.90 -8.52 -5.27
N PRO A 375 19.07 -8.01 -4.36
CA PRO A 375 19.46 -6.93 -3.46
C PRO A 375 20.73 -7.31 -2.64
N HIS A 376 21.59 -6.34 -2.42
CA HIS A 376 22.82 -6.45 -1.65
C HIS A 376 22.93 -5.31 -0.63
N ASP A 377 23.84 -5.43 0.33
CA ASP A 377 24.11 -4.38 1.34
C ASP A 377 24.55 -3.05 0.70
N TRP A 378 25.17 -3.10 -0.47
CA TRP A 378 25.56 -1.91 -1.22
C TRP A 378 24.36 -1.25 -1.95
N GLY A 379 23.24 -1.97 -2.22
CA GLY A 379 22.07 -1.44 -2.92
C GLY A 379 21.40 -2.47 -3.83
N VAL A 380 20.84 -1.99 -4.93
CA VAL A 380 19.99 -2.79 -5.84
C VAL A 380 20.27 -2.48 -7.30
N THR A 381 19.68 -3.27 -8.20
CA THR A 381 19.68 -2.98 -9.63
C THR A 381 18.26 -2.84 -10.16
N THR A 382 18.08 -1.93 -11.10
CA THR A 382 16.89 -1.84 -11.96
C THR A 382 17.30 -2.03 -13.40
N GLN A 383 16.40 -2.52 -14.25
CA GLN A 383 16.67 -2.79 -15.66
C GLN A 383 15.54 -2.30 -16.55
N LYS A 384 15.94 -1.73 -17.68
CA LYS A 384 15.03 -1.40 -18.78
C LYS A 384 15.70 -1.79 -20.09
N ASP A 385 15.07 -2.69 -20.83
CA ASP A 385 15.62 -3.27 -22.06
C ASP A 385 17.04 -3.89 -21.81
N ASN A 386 18.06 -3.45 -22.56
CA ASN A 386 19.46 -3.87 -22.39
C ASN A 386 20.28 -2.96 -21.47
N ARG A 387 19.62 -2.04 -20.74
CA ARG A 387 20.25 -1.11 -19.79
C ARG A 387 20.01 -1.59 -18.36
N LEU A 388 21.08 -1.86 -17.65
CA LEU A 388 21.08 -2.17 -16.23
C LEU A 388 21.56 -0.94 -15.45
N PHE A 389 20.79 -0.50 -14.49
CA PHE A 389 21.14 0.59 -13.58
C PHE A 389 21.54 -0.01 -12.24
N VAL A 390 22.76 0.24 -11.82
CA VAL A 390 23.32 -0.22 -10.54
C VAL A 390 23.22 0.94 -9.57
N HIS A 391 22.30 0.84 -8.62
CA HIS A 391 22.06 1.83 -7.58
C HIS A 391 22.91 1.50 -6.36
N ILE A 392 23.92 2.31 -6.12
CA ILE A 392 24.88 2.15 -5.01
C ILE A 392 24.46 3.10 -3.89
N LEU A 393 23.82 2.55 -2.87
CA LEU A 393 23.24 3.29 -1.75
C LEU A 393 24.17 3.32 -0.53
N ASN A 394 24.99 2.28 -0.37
CA ASN A 394 25.92 2.14 0.75
C ASN A 394 27.10 1.25 0.35
N LEU A 395 28.21 1.85 -0.06
CA LEU A 395 29.42 1.13 -0.41
C LEU A 395 30.58 1.68 0.41
N GLN A 396 31.33 0.78 1.06
CA GLN A 396 32.47 1.14 1.92
C GLN A 396 33.82 1.02 1.19
N ASP A 397 33.81 0.57 -0.07
CA ASP A 397 34.98 0.38 -0.94
C ASP A 397 34.78 1.15 -2.27
N ARG A 398 35.82 1.22 -3.04
CA ARG A 398 35.79 1.73 -4.42
C ARG A 398 35.50 0.65 -5.45
N SER A 399 35.30 -0.57 -5.02
CA SER A 399 35.10 -1.72 -5.89
C SER A 399 33.79 -2.45 -5.54
N LEU A 400 33.06 -2.83 -6.57
CA LEU A 400 31.82 -3.55 -6.48
C LEU A 400 31.80 -4.72 -7.45
N PHE A 401 31.59 -5.95 -6.92
CA PHE A 401 31.36 -7.11 -7.78
C PHE A 401 29.86 -7.20 -8.11
N LEU A 402 29.53 -7.28 -9.41
CA LEU A 402 28.18 -7.41 -9.91
C LEU A 402 27.99 -8.81 -10.53
N PRO A 403 27.19 -9.70 -9.91
CA PRO A 403 27.02 -11.09 -10.33
C PRO A 403 26.03 -11.21 -11.50
N ILE A 404 26.44 -10.80 -12.69
CA ILE A 404 25.62 -10.86 -13.93
C ILE A 404 25.89 -12.09 -14.78
N GLY A 405 26.61 -13.08 -14.25
CA GLY A 405 26.98 -14.32 -14.93
C GLY A 405 27.83 -14.08 -16.18
N SER A 406 27.48 -14.75 -17.27
CA SER A 406 28.19 -14.63 -18.55
C SER A 406 27.78 -13.42 -19.41
N LYS A 407 26.89 -12.55 -18.92
CA LYS A 407 26.45 -11.36 -19.67
C LYS A 407 27.64 -10.47 -20.01
N LYS A 408 27.65 -9.96 -21.25
CA LYS A 408 28.73 -9.11 -21.75
C LYS A 408 28.41 -7.64 -21.48
N VAL A 409 29.28 -6.96 -20.74
CA VAL A 409 29.22 -5.51 -20.61
C VAL A 409 29.83 -4.85 -21.83
N ARG A 410 29.04 -4.07 -22.55
CA ARG A 410 29.48 -3.29 -23.72
C ARG A 410 29.99 -1.92 -23.32
N LYS A 411 29.33 -1.30 -22.33
CA LYS A 411 29.65 0.04 -21.85
C LYS A 411 29.22 0.16 -20.40
N ALA A 412 30.00 0.87 -19.59
CA ALA A 412 29.63 1.29 -18.24
C ALA A 412 29.94 2.77 -18.07
N VAL A 413 29.00 3.54 -17.58
CA VAL A 413 29.12 4.98 -17.33
C VAL A 413 28.47 5.36 -16.01
N ASP A 414 29.00 6.36 -15.36
CA ASP A 414 28.27 7.11 -14.33
C ASP A 414 27.03 7.75 -14.97
N PHE A 415 25.86 7.49 -14.41
CA PHE A 415 24.59 7.92 -15.02
C PHE A 415 24.49 9.44 -15.12
N ALA A 416 24.81 10.16 -14.04
CA ALA A 416 24.66 11.61 -13.97
C ALA A 416 25.72 12.35 -14.79
N THR A 417 26.97 11.93 -14.71
CA THR A 417 28.12 12.66 -15.33
C THR A 417 28.45 12.16 -16.73
N ARG A 418 27.95 10.98 -17.11
CA ARG A 418 28.24 10.25 -18.37
C ARG A 418 29.72 9.85 -18.50
N LYS A 419 30.55 9.99 -17.46
CA LYS A 419 31.94 9.55 -17.44
C LYS A 419 32.02 8.03 -17.50
N ALA A 420 33.00 7.51 -18.23
CA ALA A 420 33.26 6.07 -18.30
C ALA A 420 33.65 5.52 -16.94
N VAL A 421 33.14 4.35 -16.60
CA VAL A 421 33.46 3.61 -15.37
C VAL A 421 34.22 2.37 -15.74
N LYS A 422 35.32 2.12 -15.03
CA LYS A 422 36.18 0.93 -15.27
C LYS A 422 35.48 -0.34 -14.87
N THR A 423 35.48 -1.32 -15.76
CA THR A 423 34.94 -2.65 -15.50
C THR A 423 35.96 -3.73 -15.88
N GLN A 424 36.00 -4.78 -15.08
CA GLN A 424 36.85 -5.95 -15.35
C GLN A 424 35.97 -7.21 -15.30
N LYS A 425 36.00 -8.00 -16.38
CA LYS A 425 35.36 -9.31 -16.41
C LYS A 425 36.00 -10.23 -15.40
N CYS A 426 35.18 -10.86 -14.57
CA CYS A 426 35.58 -11.86 -13.60
C CYS A 426 34.73 -13.14 -13.79
N ASP A 427 35.11 -14.22 -13.12
CA ASP A 427 34.28 -15.41 -13.07
C ASP A 427 32.93 -15.08 -12.37
N GLY A 428 31.85 -15.48 -13.02
CA GLY A 428 30.47 -15.20 -12.53
C GLY A 428 29.94 -13.78 -12.67
N GLY A 429 30.73 -12.80 -13.20
CA GLY A 429 30.22 -11.43 -13.33
C GLY A 429 31.24 -10.38 -13.76
N VAL A 430 31.13 -9.19 -13.22
CA VAL A 430 31.98 -8.05 -13.52
C VAL A 430 32.36 -7.29 -12.24
N LEU A 431 33.62 -6.91 -12.12
CA LEU A 431 34.08 -5.96 -11.09
C LEU A 431 33.95 -4.55 -11.66
N ILE A 432 33.26 -3.68 -10.93
CA ILE A 432 33.17 -2.24 -11.18
C ILE A 432 34.16 -1.55 -10.28
N SER A 433 34.98 -0.64 -10.82
CA SER A 433 35.93 0.16 -10.03
C SER A 433 35.59 1.63 -10.16
N LEU A 434 35.34 2.28 -9.00
CA LEU A 434 35.06 3.70 -8.88
C LEU A 434 36.34 4.47 -8.55
N ASP A 435 36.39 5.75 -8.90
CA ASP A 435 37.55 6.60 -8.58
C ASP A 435 37.64 6.89 -7.07
N GLU A 436 36.49 6.96 -6.38
CA GLU A 436 36.36 7.21 -4.94
C GLU A 436 35.19 6.41 -4.33
N VAL A 437 35.16 6.29 -3.01
CA VAL A 437 34.01 5.75 -2.28
C VAL A 437 32.82 6.70 -2.47
N PRO A 438 31.64 6.23 -2.93
CA PRO A 438 30.50 7.10 -3.15
C PRO A 438 30.00 7.76 -1.86
N THR A 439 29.73 9.05 -1.92
CA THR A 439 29.06 9.84 -0.86
C THR A 439 27.71 10.38 -1.29
N ASP A 440 27.33 10.14 -2.55
CA ASP A 440 26.03 10.53 -3.11
C ASP A 440 24.87 9.88 -2.35
N VAL A 441 23.67 10.45 -2.47
CA VAL A 441 22.44 9.85 -1.96
C VAL A 441 22.22 8.48 -2.63
N ASP A 442 22.46 8.42 -3.93
CA ASP A 442 22.41 7.22 -4.76
C ASP A 442 23.42 7.40 -5.92
N LYS A 443 24.47 6.61 -5.92
CA LYS A 443 25.42 6.57 -7.03
C LYS A 443 24.95 5.58 -8.07
N VAL A 444 24.53 6.08 -9.22
CA VAL A 444 24.00 5.23 -10.29
C VAL A 444 25.02 4.99 -11.39
N ILE A 445 25.30 3.71 -11.67
CA ILE A 445 26.11 3.28 -12.81
C ILE A 445 25.19 2.63 -13.84
N GLU A 446 25.18 3.19 -15.05
CA GLU A 446 24.48 2.60 -16.19
C GLU A 446 25.41 1.61 -16.89
N ILE A 447 24.93 0.39 -17.05
CA ILE A 447 25.63 -0.69 -17.78
C ILE A 447 24.79 -1.07 -19.00
N GLN A 448 25.40 -1.05 -20.16
CA GLN A 448 24.80 -1.58 -21.39
C GLN A 448 25.25 -3.03 -21.56
N LEU A 449 24.28 -3.94 -21.55
CA LEU A 449 24.46 -5.37 -21.71
C LEU A 449 24.48 -5.83 -23.16
#